data_430bc6498ccd84c41458b7453eee5533
#
_entry.id   430bc6498ccd84c41458b7453eee5533
#
_cell.length_a   1.000
_cell.length_b   1.000
_cell.length_c   1.000
_cell.angle_alpha   90.00
_cell.angle_beta   90.00
_cell.angle_gamma   90.00
#
_symmetry.space_group_name_H-M   'P 1'
#
loop_
_entity.id
_entity.type
_entity.pdbx_description
1 polymer ?
#
loop_
_entity_poly.entity_id
_entity_poly.type
_entity_poly.pdbx_seq_one_letter_code
_entity_poly.pdbx_strand_id
1 'polypeptide(L)'
;TGIEVRMGLDVASSEMWDAEKQRYVYKNAERTTEEQIAYIAELIDDYNLIYVEDPIQEEDFEGFAAITAEVKDRDTLICGDDLFVTNVERLAQGIEMNAGNCVLIKPNQIGTLTDTFETIQLAHANRYETVMSHRSGETTDATIAHLGTAFGCCFLKCGVVGGERIAKLNELIRIEEHF
;
A
#
# COMPACT_ATOMS: atom_id res chain seq x y z
N THR A 1 23.67 -4.34 -13.01
CA THR A 1 23.51 -2.88 -12.84
C THR A 1 24.02 -2.38 -11.50
N GLY A 2 24.20 -3.29 -10.49
CA GLY A 2 24.58 -2.93 -9.12
C GLY A 2 23.44 -2.32 -8.28
N ILE A 3 22.22 -2.30 -8.81
CA ILE A 3 21.02 -1.85 -8.09
C ILE A 3 20.34 -3.08 -7.50
N GLU A 4 20.07 -3.02 -6.20
CA GLU A 4 19.25 -4.03 -5.52
C GLU A 4 17.79 -3.88 -5.94
N VAL A 5 17.15 -5.00 -6.28
CA VAL A 5 15.71 -5.06 -6.61
C VAL A 5 15.07 -6.05 -5.64
N ARG A 6 14.08 -5.60 -4.90
CA ARG A 6 13.26 -6.42 -4.00
C ARG A 6 11.83 -6.50 -4.50
N MET A 7 11.12 -7.54 -4.11
CA MET A 7 9.73 -7.75 -4.51
C MET A 7 8.76 -7.07 -3.57
N GLY A 8 7.67 -6.57 -4.13
CA GLY A 8 6.45 -6.18 -3.41
C GLY A 8 5.27 -7.01 -3.90
N LEU A 9 4.27 -7.17 -3.07
CA LEU A 9 3.06 -7.92 -3.36
C LEU A 9 1.82 -7.08 -3.03
N ASP A 10 0.91 -6.98 -3.97
CA ASP A 10 -0.46 -6.52 -3.74
C ASP A 10 -1.34 -7.77 -3.67
N VAL A 11 -1.86 -8.08 -2.47
CA VAL A 11 -2.63 -9.30 -2.23
C VAL A 11 -4.09 -9.10 -2.60
N ALA A 12 -4.61 -7.88 -2.45
CA ALA A 12 -6.01 -7.53 -2.66
C ALA A 12 -6.97 -8.54 -1.97
N SER A 13 -6.74 -8.80 -0.68
CA SER A 13 -7.37 -9.91 0.05
C SER A 13 -8.88 -9.80 0.16
N SER A 14 -9.45 -8.61 0.05
CA SER A 14 -10.91 -8.41 0.01
C SER A 14 -11.57 -9.15 -1.15
N GLU A 15 -10.89 -9.31 -2.30
CA GLU A 15 -11.39 -10.07 -3.45
C GLU A 15 -11.51 -11.59 -3.17
N MET A 16 -10.78 -12.07 -2.17
CA MET A 16 -10.80 -13.48 -1.78
C MET A 16 -11.63 -13.74 -0.53
N TRP A 17 -12.12 -12.68 0.13
CA TRP A 17 -12.87 -12.79 1.37
C TRP A 17 -14.32 -13.21 1.12
N ASP A 18 -14.70 -14.34 1.70
CA ASP A 18 -16.10 -14.83 1.74
C ASP A 18 -16.70 -14.48 3.10
N ALA A 19 -17.57 -13.47 3.14
CA ALA A 19 -18.19 -12.97 4.36
C ALA A 19 -19.18 -13.97 5.00
N GLU A 20 -19.76 -14.88 4.23
CA GLU A 20 -20.66 -15.91 4.78
C GLU A 20 -19.86 -17.01 5.49
N LYS A 21 -18.72 -17.40 4.89
CA LYS A 21 -17.83 -18.40 5.45
C LYS A 21 -16.85 -17.85 6.50
N GLN A 22 -16.65 -16.54 6.53
CA GLN A 22 -15.60 -15.87 7.32
C GLN A 22 -14.22 -16.46 7.00
N ARG A 23 -13.90 -16.59 5.69
CA ARG A 23 -12.66 -17.17 5.17
C ARG A 23 -12.19 -16.51 3.89
N TYR A 24 -10.89 -16.55 3.68
CA TYR A 24 -10.26 -16.25 2.39
C TYR A 24 -10.32 -17.50 1.50
N VAL A 25 -10.99 -17.38 0.36
CA VAL A 25 -11.21 -18.49 -0.57
C VAL A 25 -10.28 -18.38 -1.77
N TYR A 26 -9.25 -19.20 -1.80
CA TYR A 26 -8.34 -19.35 -2.91
C TYR A 26 -8.77 -20.52 -3.81
N LYS A 27 -8.21 -20.60 -5.03
CA LYS A 27 -8.52 -21.69 -5.97
C LYS A 27 -8.33 -23.09 -5.36
N ASN A 28 -7.32 -23.26 -4.49
CA ASN A 28 -6.92 -24.57 -3.96
C ASN A 28 -6.88 -24.61 -2.42
N ALA A 29 -7.33 -23.57 -1.74
CA ALA A 29 -7.30 -23.50 -0.29
C ALA A 29 -8.34 -22.52 0.25
N GLU A 30 -8.81 -22.75 1.47
CA GLU A 30 -9.55 -21.77 2.27
C GLU A 30 -8.74 -21.48 3.53
N ARG A 31 -8.71 -20.21 3.99
CA ARG A 31 -7.94 -19.78 5.17
C ARG A 31 -8.81 -18.96 6.11
N THR A 32 -8.65 -19.15 7.41
CA THR A 32 -9.10 -18.18 8.42
C THR A 32 -8.21 -16.96 8.40
N THR A 33 -8.53 -15.90 9.15
CA THR A 33 -7.65 -14.72 9.27
C THR A 33 -6.29 -15.10 9.84
N GLU A 34 -6.21 -15.97 10.86
CA GLU A 34 -4.96 -16.43 11.43
C GLU A 34 -4.11 -17.24 10.43
N GLU A 35 -4.76 -18.12 9.67
CA GLU A 35 -4.09 -18.89 8.60
C GLU A 35 -3.62 -17.98 7.46
N GLN A 36 -4.34 -16.91 7.16
CA GLN A 36 -3.95 -15.90 6.18
C GLN A 36 -2.73 -15.11 6.67
N ILE A 37 -2.73 -14.67 7.92
CA ILE A 37 -1.59 -13.98 8.54
C ILE A 37 -0.33 -14.86 8.47
N ALA A 38 -0.43 -16.11 8.89
CA ALA A 38 0.71 -17.04 8.84
C ALA A 38 1.22 -17.24 7.40
N TYR A 39 0.31 -17.41 6.45
CA TYR A 39 0.65 -17.56 5.03
C TYR A 39 1.36 -16.33 4.45
N ILE A 40 0.88 -15.13 4.76
CA ILE A 40 1.52 -13.90 4.28
C ILE A 40 2.89 -13.70 4.95
N ALA A 41 3.03 -14.01 6.24
CA ALA A 41 4.31 -13.94 6.93
C ALA A 41 5.34 -14.92 6.31
N GLU A 42 4.91 -16.14 5.93
CA GLU A 42 5.76 -17.10 5.20
C GLU A 42 6.20 -16.55 3.84
N LEU A 43 5.29 -15.93 3.07
CA LEU A 43 5.66 -15.30 1.79
C LEU A 43 6.65 -14.14 1.98
N ILE A 44 6.51 -13.34 3.02
CA ILE A 44 7.45 -12.26 3.35
C ILE A 44 8.84 -12.84 3.59
N ASP A 45 8.94 -13.90 4.37
CA ASP A 45 10.22 -14.55 4.69
C ASP A 45 10.84 -15.27 3.47
N ASP A 46 10.05 -16.03 2.73
CA ASP A 46 10.51 -16.82 1.58
C ASP A 46 11.02 -15.96 0.42
N TYR A 47 10.36 -14.82 0.18
CA TYR A 47 10.66 -13.95 -0.97
C TYR A 47 11.32 -12.62 -0.57
N ASN A 48 11.63 -12.40 0.70
CA ASN A 48 12.21 -11.16 1.21
C ASN A 48 11.42 -9.93 0.72
N LEU A 49 10.09 -9.96 0.89
CA LEU A 49 9.22 -8.91 0.41
C LEU A 49 9.46 -7.60 1.19
N ILE A 50 9.61 -6.49 0.47
CA ILE A 50 9.74 -5.16 1.09
C ILE A 50 8.38 -4.48 1.30
N TYR A 51 7.36 -4.93 0.62
CA TYR A 51 6.06 -4.28 0.55
C TYR A 51 4.96 -5.32 0.37
N VAL A 52 3.93 -5.26 1.21
CA VAL A 52 2.73 -6.09 1.09
C VAL A 52 1.50 -5.20 1.27
N GLU A 53 0.69 -5.11 0.23
CA GLU A 53 -0.53 -4.31 0.18
C GLU A 53 -1.75 -5.20 0.41
N ASP A 54 -2.68 -4.71 1.22
CA ASP A 54 -3.95 -5.35 1.58
C ASP A 54 -3.85 -6.86 1.85
N PRO A 55 -2.98 -7.28 2.80
CA PRO A 55 -2.82 -8.70 3.13
C PRO A 55 -4.06 -9.32 3.79
N ILE A 56 -4.95 -8.47 4.32
CA ILE A 56 -6.16 -8.80 5.06
C ILE A 56 -7.32 -8.01 4.44
N GLN A 57 -8.56 -8.44 4.60
CA GLN A 57 -9.73 -7.74 4.06
C GLN A 57 -9.94 -6.36 4.71
N GLU A 58 -10.52 -5.42 3.97
CA GLU A 58 -10.54 -3.97 4.17
C GLU A 58 -11.23 -3.47 5.45
N GLU A 59 -12.05 -4.27 6.13
CA GLU A 59 -12.71 -3.89 7.38
C GLU A 59 -12.07 -4.53 8.62
N ASP A 60 -11.09 -5.42 8.45
CA ASP A 60 -10.45 -6.15 9.54
C ASP A 60 -9.18 -5.44 10.05
N PHE A 61 -9.37 -4.33 10.77
CA PHE A 61 -8.27 -3.59 11.41
C PHE A 61 -7.49 -4.44 12.43
N GLU A 62 -8.17 -5.36 13.13
CA GLU A 62 -7.52 -6.27 14.09
C GLU A 62 -6.58 -7.25 13.37
N GLY A 63 -7.03 -7.81 12.25
CA GLY A 63 -6.20 -8.66 11.40
C GLY A 63 -4.98 -7.92 10.83
N PHE A 64 -5.15 -6.66 10.38
CA PHE A 64 -4.03 -5.83 9.96
C PHE A 64 -3.06 -5.54 11.11
N ALA A 65 -3.56 -5.25 12.31
CA ALA A 65 -2.72 -5.06 13.49
C ALA A 65 -1.94 -6.33 13.83
N ALA A 66 -2.58 -7.49 13.74
CA ALA A 66 -1.96 -8.79 14.03
C ALA A 66 -0.83 -9.11 13.03
N ILE A 67 -1.03 -8.95 11.72
CA ILE A 67 0.04 -9.19 10.75
C ILE A 67 1.18 -8.16 10.89
N THR A 68 0.86 -6.89 11.17
CA THR A 68 1.88 -5.86 11.40
C THR A 68 2.77 -6.21 12.60
N ALA A 69 2.16 -6.70 13.68
CA ALA A 69 2.89 -7.17 14.86
C ALA A 69 3.72 -8.42 14.57
N GLU A 70 3.21 -9.36 13.78
CA GLU A 70 3.90 -10.59 13.39
C GLU A 70 5.18 -10.32 12.61
N VAL A 71 5.17 -9.31 11.75
CA VAL A 71 6.30 -9.00 10.85
C VAL A 71 7.14 -7.79 11.28
N LYS A 72 6.93 -7.27 12.49
CA LYS A 72 7.54 -6.02 12.99
C LYS A 72 9.07 -5.97 12.96
N ASP A 73 9.74 -7.13 13.05
CA ASP A 73 11.19 -7.25 13.05
C ASP A 73 11.75 -7.47 11.62
N ARG A 74 10.89 -7.44 10.61
CA ARG A 74 11.24 -7.57 9.20
C ARG A 74 11.23 -6.20 8.53
N ASP A 75 12.10 -6.01 7.55
CA ASP A 75 12.14 -4.80 6.72
C ASP A 75 11.03 -4.85 5.65
N THR A 76 9.77 -4.80 6.11
CA THR A 76 8.57 -4.94 5.28
C THR A 76 7.53 -3.90 5.63
N LEU A 77 6.98 -3.24 4.60
CA LEU A 77 5.84 -2.36 4.73
C LEU A 77 4.54 -3.15 4.58
N ILE A 78 3.67 -3.08 5.59
CA ILE A 78 2.28 -3.54 5.53
C ILE A 78 1.41 -2.35 5.19
N CYS A 79 0.96 -2.29 3.95
CA CYS A 79 0.28 -1.15 3.38
C CYS A 79 -1.22 -1.39 3.29
N GLY A 80 -2.01 -0.43 3.77
CA GLY A 80 -3.45 -0.39 3.54
C GLY A 80 -3.78 0.49 2.34
N ASP A 81 -4.39 -0.10 1.31
CA ASP A 81 -5.08 0.60 0.21
C ASP A 81 -6.57 0.70 0.54
N ASP A 82 -7.28 -0.41 0.43
CA ASP A 82 -8.73 -0.47 0.70
C ASP A 82 -9.06 -0.29 2.18
N LEU A 83 -8.13 -0.66 3.08
CA LEU A 83 -8.25 -0.39 4.51
C LEU A 83 -8.40 1.10 4.80
N PHE A 84 -7.60 1.96 4.17
CA PHE A 84 -7.50 3.39 4.47
C PHE A 84 -8.17 4.30 3.45
N VAL A 85 -8.27 3.91 2.19
CA VAL A 85 -8.87 4.66 1.06
C VAL A 85 -8.45 6.13 1.00
N THR A 86 -7.20 6.44 1.38
CA THR A 86 -6.68 7.82 1.49
C THR A 86 -7.50 8.71 2.45
N ASN A 87 -8.19 8.11 3.41
CA ASN A 87 -9.10 8.80 4.33
C ASN A 87 -8.46 9.01 5.71
N VAL A 88 -8.44 10.25 6.18
CA VAL A 88 -7.80 10.66 7.44
C VAL A 88 -8.42 9.99 8.67
N GLU A 89 -9.74 9.76 8.68
CA GLU A 89 -10.45 9.14 9.82
C GLU A 89 -10.13 7.64 9.91
N ARG A 90 -10.14 6.94 8.76
CA ARG A 90 -9.76 5.52 8.70
C ARG A 90 -8.28 5.32 9.05
N LEU A 91 -7.41 6.22 8.59
CA LEU A 91 -5.99 6.19 8.96
C LEU A 91 -5.79 6.43 10.48
N ALA A 92 -6.53 7.38 11.06
CA ALA A 92 -6.47 7.63 12.51
C ALA A 92 -6.87 6.38 13.32
N GLN A 93 -7.93 5.69 12.90
CA GLN A 93 -8.32 4.41 13.50
C GLN A 93 -7.22 3.35 13.37
N GLY A 94 -6.62 3.22 12.19
CA GLY A 94 -5.52 2.27 11.98
C GLY A 94 -4.29 2.58 12.85
N ILE A 95 -3.96 3.84 13.01
CA ILE A 95 -2.87 4.30 13.89
C ILE A 95 -3.15 3.90 15.36
N GLU A 96 -4.36 4.15 15.86
CA GLU A 96 -4.76 3.77 17.22
C GLU A 96 -4.66 2.25 17.45
N MET A 97 -4.96 1.46 16.44
CA MET A 97 -4.93 0.00 16.49
C MET A 97 -3.57 -0.61 16.11
N ASN A 98 -2.62 0.19 15.62
CA ASN A 98 -1.37 -0.26 15.00
C ASN A 98 -1.61 -1.17 13.78
N ALA A 99 -2.63 -0.88 13.01
CA ALA A 99 -3.03 -1.62 11.82
C ALA A 99 -2.26 -1.12 10.58
N GLY A 100 -1.23 -1.85 10.18
CA GLY A 100 -0.30 -1.44 9.12
C GLY A 100 0.81 -0.49 9.62
N ASN A 101 1.72 -0.15 8.72
CA ASN A 101 2.78 0.84 8.90
C ASN A 101 2.99 1.70 7.65
N CYS A 102 2.11 1.52 6.67
CA CYS A 102 2.14 2.21 5.38
C CYS A 102 0.71 2.46 4.88
N VAL A 103 0.50 3.57 4.18
CA VAL A 103 -0.78 3.92 3.54
C VAL A 103 -0.59 4.22 2.06
N LEU A 104 -1.45 3.65 1.23
CA LEU A 104 -1.50 3.98 -0.19
C LEU A 104 -2.28 5.28 -0.41
N ILE A 105 -1.72 6.18 -1.19
CA ILE A 105 -2.25 7.52 -1.42
C ILE A 105 -2.74 7.64 -2.86
N LYS A 106 -4.04 7.88 -2.99
CA LYS A 106 -4.73 8.08 -4.27
C LYS A 106 -5.52 9.41 -4.23
N PRO A 107 -4.94 10.54 -4.69
CA PRO A 107 -5.59 11.85 -4.58
C PRO A 107 -7.00 11.92 -5.16
N ASN A 108 -7.25 11.19 -6.25
CA ASN A 108 -8.56 11.15 -6.88
C ASN A 108 -9.56 10.18 -6.20
N GLN A 109 -9.14 9.39 -5.22
CA GLN A 109 -10.03 8.56 -4.41
C GLN A 109 -10.68 9.39 -3.32
N ILE A 110 -9.90 10.18 -2.59
CA ILE A 110 -10.41 11.11 -1.57
C ILE A 110 -11.01 12.38 -2.20
N GLY A 111 -10.48 12.84 -3.33
CA GLY A 111 -11.10 13.85 -4.19
C GLY A 111 -10.49 15.25 -4.13
N THR A 112 -9.75 15.61 -3.07
CA THR A 112 -9.06 16.91 -2.99
C THR A 112 -7.59 16.77 -2.60
N LEU A 113 -6.77 17.75 -3.00
CA LEU A 113 -5.37 17.81 -2.57
C LEU A 113 -5.24 18.14 -1.09
N THR A 114 -6.19 18.87 -0.53
CA THR A 114 -6.20 19.20 0.91
C THR A 114 -6.36 17.94 1.74
N ASP A 115 -7.38 17.13 1.49
CA ASP A 115 -7.63 15.89 2.23
C ASP A 115 -6.49 14.86 2.01
N THR A 116 -5.94 14.82 0.77
CA THR A 116 -4.76 14.02 0.47
C THR A 116 -3.57 14.41 1.35
N PHE A 117 -3.29 15.72 1.45
CA PHE A 117 -2.19 16.24 2.23
C PHE A 117 -2.40 16.02 3.74
N GLU A 118 -3.62 16.21 4.24
CA GLU A 118 -3.95 15.92 5.64
C GLU A 118 -3.70 14.46 6.00
N THR A 119 -4.09 13.53 5.12
CA THR A 119 -3.84 12.10 5.30
C THR A 119 -2.33 11.81 5.34
N ILE A 120 -1.54 12.37 4.42
CA ILE A 120 -0.09 12.21 4.39
C ILE A 120 0.57 12.80 5.64
N GLN A 121 0.15 14.00 6.07
CA GLN A 121 0.67 14.63 7.28
C GLN A 121 0.40 13.77 8.52
N LEU A 122 -0.81 13.22 8.65
CA LEU A 122 -1.16 12.32 9.76
C LEU A 122 -0.29 11.05 9.74
N ALA A 123 -0.09 10.44 8.56
CA ALA A 123 0.76 9.28 8.37
C ALA A 123 2.19 9.56 8.87
N HIS A 124 2.83 10.59 8.34
CA HIS A 124 4.22 10.95 8.68
C HIS A 124 4.38 11.33 10.16
N ALA A 125 3.42 12.06 10.76
CA ALA A 125 3.43 12.38 12.18
C ALA A 125 3.42 11.14 13.08
N ASN A 126 2.90 10.02 12.59
CA ASN A 126 2.79 8.75 13.31
C ASN A 126 3.73 7.66 12.77
N ARG A 127 4.74 8.02 11.98
CA ARG A 127 5.76 7.11 11.42
C ARG A 127 5.20 6.03 10.48
N TYR A 128 4.07 6.33 9.83
CA TYR A 128 3.60 5.55 8.70
C TYR A 128 4.29 6.04 7.43
N GLU A 129 4.74 5.11 6.62
CA GLU A 129 5.20 5.41 5.27
C GLU A 129 4.02 5.69 4.35
N THR A 130 4.29 6.40 3.26
CA THR A 130 3.26 6.72 2.26
C THR A 130 3.73 6.32 0.87
N VAL A 131 2.81 5.74 0.09
CA VAL A 131 3.06 5.32 -1.30
C VAL A 131 2.08 6.05 -2.20
N MET A 132 2.58 6.93 -3.07
CA MET A 132 1.75 7.58 -4.08
C MET A 132 1.41 6.60 -5.20
N SER A 133 0.12 6.48 -5.56
CA SER A 133 -0.32 5.41 -6.47
C SER A 133 -1.07 5.91 -7.69
N HIS A 134 -0.84 5.19 -8.80
CA HIS A 134 -1.73 5.22 -9.96
C HIS A 134 -3.08 4.53 -9.68
N ARG A 135 -3.96 4.53 -10.67
CA ARG A 135 -5.23 3.76 -10.67
C ARG A 135 -5.22 2.73 -11.81
N SER A 136 -6.21 1.82 -11.81
CA SER A 136 -6.41 0.85 -12.90
C SER A 136 -6.68 1.54 -14.25
N GLY A 137 -7.48 2.60 -14.26
CA GLY A 137 -7.64 3.51 -15.40
C GLY A 137 -6.71 4.70 -15.28
N GLU A 138 -5.82 4.90 -16.24
CA GLU A 138 -4.81 5.96 -16.25
C GLU A 138 -4.78 6.75 -17.55
N THR A 139 -4.20 7.96 -17.46
CA THR A 139 -3.87 8.84 -18.59
C THR A 139 -2.37 9.14 -18.62
N THR A 140 -1.91 9.92 -19.56
CA THR A 140 -0.52 10.38 -19.60
C THR A 140 -0.22 11.55 -18.64
N ASP A 141 -1.18 11.96 -17.81
CA ASP A 141 -0.96 12.93 -16.73
C ASP A 141 0.07 12.39 -15.74
N ALA A 142 1.04 13.22 -15.36
CA ALA A 142 2.17 12.85 -14.49
C ALA A 142 2.10 13.51 -13.09
N THR A 143 0.98 14.12 -12.73
CA THR A 143 0.80 14.87 -11.47
C THR A 143 1.20 14.06 -10.25
N ILE A 144 0.91 12.75 -10.23
CA ILE A 144 1.26 11.90 -9.08
C ILE A 144 2.78 11.76 -8.86
N ALA A 145 3.61 11.91 -9.89
CA ALA A 145 5.07 11.93 -9.73
C ALA A 145 5.51 13.19 -8.96
N HIS A 146 4.94 14.35 -9.30
CA HIS A 146 5.18 15.60 -8.58
C HIS A 146 4.68 15.56 -7.14
N LEU A 147 3.44 15.08 -6.93
CA LEU A 147 2.84 14.99 -5.60
C LEU A 147 3.61 14.01 -4.70
N GLY A 148 3.97 12.83 -5.23
CA GLY A 148 4.75 11.85 -4.49
C GLY A 148 6.09 12.40 -4.03
N THR A 149 6.81 13.09 -4.92
CA THR A 149 8.09 13.74 -4.60
C THR A 149 7.90 14.90 -3.62
N ALA A 150 6.93 15.78 -3.88
CA ALA A 150 6.72 16.99 -3.07
C ALA A 150 6.27 16.67 -1.64
N PHE A 151 5.49 15.60 -1.47
CA PHE A 151 4.99 15.18 -0.16
C PHE A 151 5.89 14.15 0.54
N GLY A 152 7.02 13.76 -0.07
CA GLY A 152 7.99 12.84 0.53
C GLY A 152 7.49 11.41 0.66
N CYS A 153 6.69 10.94 -0.30
CA CYS A 153 6.29 9.53 -0.34
C CYS A 153 7.51 8.63 -0.59
N CYS A 154 7.60 7.51 0.15
CA CYS A 154 8.75 6.60 0.03
C CYS A 154 8.77 5.84 -1.29
N PHE A 155 7.60 5.57 -1.89
CA PHE A 155 7.46 4.90 -3.17
C PHE A 155 6.43 5.58 -4.08
N LEU A 156 6.59 5.35 -5.39
CA LEU A 156 5.54 5.53 -6.39
C LEU A 156 5.09 4.16 -6.89
N LYS A 157 3.84 3.77 -6.63
CA LYS A 157 3.22 2.58 -7.22
C LYS A 157 2.75 2.92 -8.63
N CYS A 158 3.43 2.39 -9.64
CA CYS A 158 3.12 2.65 -11.04
C CYS A 158 3.52 1.46 -11.92
N GLY A 159 2.70 1.13 -12.92
CA GLY A 159 3.09 0.16 -13.95
C GLY A 159 4.24 0.67 -14.80
N VAL A 160 4.97 -0.25 -15.44
CA VAL A 160 6.16 0.04 -16.27
C VAL A 160 5.91 -0.16 -17.77
N VAL A 161 4.70 -0.50 -18.17
CA VAL A 161 4.30 -0.75 -19.56
C VAL A 161 3.07 0.10 -19.90
N GLY A 162 3.06 0.68 -21.09
CA GLY A 162 2.05 1.61 -21.56
C GLY A 162 2.48 3.07 -21.39
N GLY A 163 2.09 3.92 -22.35
CA GLY A 163 2.48 5.34 -22.36
C GLY A 163 1.96 6.10 -21.14
N GLU A 164 0.76 5.77 -20.69
CA GLU A 164 0.11 6.32 -19.50
C GLU A 164 0.86 5.99 -18.20
N ARG A 165 1.58 4.87 -18.16
CA ARG A 165 2.41 4.44 -17.01
C ARG A 165 3.80 5.07 -17.08
N ILE A 166 4.45 4.93 -18.23
CA ILE A 166 5.82 5.44 -18.47
C ILE A 166 5.89 6.96 -18.30
N ALA A 167 4.81 7.70 -18.58
CA ALA A 167 4.77 9.14 -18.39
C ALA A 167 5.16 9.55 -16.95
N LYS A 168 4.70 8.83 -15.92
CA LYS A 168 5.02 9.08 -14.51
C LYS A 168 6.49 8.79 -14.20
N LEU A 169 7.01 7.67 -14.73
CA LEU A 169 8.39 7.27 -14.51
C LEU A 169 9.38 8.23 -15.20
N ASN A 170 9.07 8.65 -16.43
CA ASN A 170 9.85 9.67 -17.12
C ASN A 170 9.82 11.02 -16.39
N GLU A 171 8.70 11.35 -15.75
CA GLU A 171 8.59 12.58 -14.97
C GLU A 171 9.44 12.52 -13.70
N LEU A 172 9.52 11.37 -13.01
CA LEU A 172 10.46 11.21 -11.88
C LEU A 172 11.91 11.42 -12.31
N ILE A 173 12.33 10.87 -13.47
CA ILE A 173 13.67 11.09 -14.01
C ILE A 173 13.90 12.59 -14.27
N ARG A 174 12.91 13.29 -14.84
CA ARG A 174 12.98 14.72 -15.11
C ARG A 174 13.05 15.56 -13.84
N ILE A 175 12.33 15.16 -12.80
CA ILE A 175 12.40 15.79 -11.46
C ILE A 175 13.81 15.60 -10.89
N GLU A 176 14.37 14.38 -10.93
CA GLU A 176 15.71 14.06 -10.42
C GLU A 176 16.81 14.93 -11.08
N GLU A 177 16.68 15.21 -12.39
CA GLU A 177 17.65 16.08 -13.13
C GLU A 177 17.69 17.53 -12.61
N HIS A 178 16.72 17.96 -11.77
CA HIS A 178 16.63 19.32 -11.25
C HIS A 178 17.07 19.44 -9.78
N PHE A 179 17.44 18.34 -9.14
CA PHE A 179 18.02 18.27 -7.80
C PHE A 179 19.52 17.94 -7.83
#